data_6745cd607dbf77fe31205cc49a82f6ac
#
_entry.id   6745cd607dbf77fe31205cc49a82f6ac
#
_cell.length_a   1.000
_cell.length_b   1.000
_cell.length_c   1.000
_cell.angle_alpha   90.00
_cell.angle_beta   90.00
_cell.angle_gamma   90.00
#
_symmetry.space_group_name_H-M   'P 1'
#
loop_
_entity.id
_entity.type
_entity.pdbx_description
1 polymer ?
#
loop_
_entity_poly.entity_id
_entity_poly.type
_entity_poly.pdbx_seq_one_letter_code
_entity_poly.pdbx_strand_id
1 'polypeptide(L)'
;AFTVGIGISSDEKYYFINTSDHNTSEQYYFKSDEINPSPKLIIKRERGVLYSVSSWDNKFYNHTNKNAEDFKIDICDSLEKQDWKTFIPAKDEVLIGGLTFLKNWIIRGETSGALDKLFVKNISTNLEEELIFSDEKVYVPGVTLTQKDRDTDEVYLGYSSPKTPSRVYKYNLSNKSKELVKEQEIPSGHNKD
;
A
#
# COMPACT_ATOMS: atom_id res chain seq x y z
N ALA A 1 -21.99 -11.39 -6.52
CA ALA A 1 -22.44 -10.32 -5.62
C ALA A 1 -21.36 -9.23 -5.59
N PHE A 2 -21.80 -7.97 -5.55
CA PHE A 2 -20.88 -6.83 -5.39
C PHE A 2 -20.75 -6.46 -3.92
N THR A 3 -19.54 -6.04 -3.56
CA THR A 3 -19.25 -5.43 -2.27
C THR A 3 -19.19 -3.91 -2.46
N VAL A 4 -19.73 -3.16 -1.52
CA VAL A 4 -19.64 -1.69 -1.49
C VAL A 4 -18.96 -1.28 -0.19
N GLY A 5 -17.98 -0.39 -0.28
CA GLY A 5 -17.29 0.18 0.86
C GLY A 5 -17.00 1.65 0.67
N ILE A 6 -16.86 2.39 1.76
CA ILE A 6 -16.42 3.79 1.75
C ILE A 6 -15.22 3.93 2.68
N GLY A 7 -14.25 4.73 2.26
CA GLY A 7 -13.06 5.05 3.03
C GLY A 7 -12.58 6.46 2.75
N ILE A 8 -11.85 7.03 3.72
CA ILE A 8 -11.17 8.32 3.54
C ILE A 8 -9.76 8.08 2.98
N SER A 9 -9.28 9.00 2.14
CA SER A 9 -7.90 8.97 1.61
C SER A 9 -6.85 9.12 2.73
N SER A 10 -5.62 8.72 2.45
CA SER A 10 -4.52 8.81 3.42
C SER A 10 -4.19 10.25 3.82
N ASP A 11 -4.48 11.23 2.96
CA ASP A 11 -4.33 12.67 3.22
C ASP A 11 -5.62 13.33 3.71
N GLU A 12 -6.67 12.54 4.00
CA GLU A 12 -7.98 12.94 4.51
C GLU A 12 -8.73 13.98 3.64
N LYS A 13 -8.31 14.17 2.38
CA LYS A 13 -8.91 15.15 1.46
C LYS A 13 -10.10 14.63 0.67
N TYR A 14 -10.22 13.30 0.51
CA TYR A 14 -11.23 12.67 -0.32
C TYR A 14 -11.85 11.47 0.38
N TYR A 15 -13.13 11.26 0.16
CA TYR A 15 -13.79 9.98 0.36
C TYR A 15 -13.84 9.22 -0.95
N PHE A 16 -13.56 7.93 -0.88
CA PHE A 16 -13.68 6.99 -1.99
C PHE A 16 -14.75 5.94 -1.68
N ILE A 17 -15.69 5.78 -2.59
CA ILE A 17 -16.69 4.71 -2.56
C ILE A 17 -16.24 3.65 -3.55
N ASN A 18 -15.95 2.44 -3.06
CA ASN A 18 -15.50 1.32 -3.87
C ASN A 18 -16.66 0.35 -4.08
N THR A 19 -16.87 -0.08 -5.31
CA THR A 19 -17.81 -1.14 -5.66
C THR A 19 -17.06 -2.19 -6.46
N SER A 20 -16.97 -3.41 -5.94
CA SER A 20 -16.18 -4.47 -6.57
C SER A 20 -16.78 -5.84 -6.39
N ASP A 21 -16.45 -6.72 -7.30
CA ASP A 21 -16.44 -8.16 -7.11
C ASP A 21 -15.01 -8.70 -7.33
N HIS A 22 -14.85 -10.02 -7.48
CA HIS A 22 -13.52 -10.61 -7.69
C HIS A 22 -12.92 -10.34 -9.07
N ASN A 23 -13.68 -9.82 -10.04
CA ASN A 23 -13.24 -9.63 -11.43
C ASN A 23 -13.27 -8.18 -11.89
N THR A 24 -14.01 -7.29 -11.20
CA THR A 24 -14.15 -5.90 -11.62
C THR A 24 -14.25 -4.97 -10.44
N SER A 25 -13.80 -3.74 -10.63
CA SER A 25 -14.03 -2.66 -9.66
C SER A 25 -14.51 -1.39 -10.33
N GLU A 26 -15.12 -0.54 -9.54
CA GLU A 26 -15.50 0.82 -9.91
C GLU A 26 -15.45 1.69 -8.67
N GLN A 27 -14.93 2.90 -8.81
CA GLN A 27 -14.69 3.78 -7.68
C GLN A 27 -15.25 5.17 -7.96
N TYR A 28 -15.88 5.74 -6.95
CA TYR A 28 -16.39 7.12 -6.94
C TYR A 28 -15.65 7.90 -5.87
N TYR A 29 -15.61 9.22 -6.02
CA TYR A 29 -14.97 10.11 -5.06
C TYR A 29 -15.77 11.39 -4.85
N PHE A 30 -15.54 12.03 -3.71
CA PHE A 30 -15.93 13.39 -3.39
C PHE A 30 -14.94 13.96 -2.36
N LYS A 31 -14.88 15.29 -2.25
CA LYS A 31 -14.00 15.94 -1.28
C LYS A 31 -14.55 15.80 0.14
N SER A 32 -13.66 15.67 1.12
CA SER A 32 -14.05 15.47 2.52
C SER A 32 -14.73 16.69 3.15
N ASP A 33 -14.53 17.89 2.58
CA ASP A 33 -15.11 19.15 3.03
C ASP A 33 -16.42 19.53 2.30
N GLU A 34 -16.91 18.71 1.36
CA GLU A 34 -18.17 18.96 0.66
C GLU A 34 -19.38 18.72 1.58
N ILE A 35 -20.28 19.72 1.66
CA ILE A 35 -21.57 19.57 2.29
C ILE A 35 -22.57 19.06 1.24
N ASN A 36 -23.25 17.93 1.50
CA ASN A 36 -24.12 17.25 0.55
C ASN A 36 -23.40 16.84 -0.75
N PRO A 37 -22.36 15.99 -0.66
CA PRO A 37 -21.54 15.63 -1.81
C PRO A 37 -22.31 14.85 -2.86
N SER A 38 -21.96 15.07 -4.13
CA SER A 38 -22.37 14.24 -5.25
C SER A 38 -21.18 13.39 -5.71
N PRO A 39 -21.15 12.08 -5.40
CA PRO A 39 -20.02 11.23 -5.78
C PRO A 39 -19.79 11.22 -7.29
N LYS A 40 -18.55 11.50 -7.70
CA LYS A 40 -18.12 11.50 -9.10
C LYS A 40 -17.44 10.18 -9.43
N LEU A 41 -17.80 9.58 -10.55
CA LEU A 41 -17.12 8.37 -11.06
C LEU A 41 -15.67 8.68 -11.45
N ILE A 42 -14.73 7.82 -11.04
CA ILE A 42 -13.33 7.94 -11.46
C ILE A 42 -13.15 7.27 -12.82
N ILE A 43 -13.22 5.95 -12.89
CA ILE A 43 -13.05 5.18 -14.13
C ILE A 43 -14.24 4.23 -14.25
N LYS A 44 -14.86 4.20 -15.44
CA LYS A 44 -15.98 3.30 -15.72
C LYS A 44 -15.54 1.84 -15.61
N ARG A 45 -16.39 1.01 -15.01
CA ARG A 45 -16.21 -0.44 -14.88
C ARG A 45 -15.92 -1.09 -16.21
N GLU A 46 -14.91 -1.94 -16.22
CA GLU A 46 -14.53 -2.77 -17.36
C GLU A 46 -14.37 -4.22 -16.87
N ARG A 47 -14.90 -5.18 -17.62
CA ARG A 47 -14.82 -6.58 -17.23
C ARG A 47 -13.37 -7.06 -17.23
N GLY A 48 -12.95 -7.72 -16.15
CA GLY A 48 -11.58 -8.21 -15.95
C GLY A 48 -10.62 -7.14 -15.45
N VAL A 49 -11.08 -5.89 -15.28
CA VAL A 49 -10.23 -4.81 -14.76
C VAL A 49 -10.57 -4.52 -13.30
N LEU A 50 -9.56 -4.66 -12.47
CA LEU A 50 -9.54 -4.23 -11.08
C LEU A 50 -8.72 -2.96 -10.97
N TYR A 51 -9.21 -1.99 -10.19
CA TYR A 51 -8.45 -0.81 -9.86
C TYR A 51 -8.86 -0.23 -8.51
N SER A 52 -7.92 0.50 -7.91
CA SER A 52 -8.14 1.25 -6.67
C SER A 52 -7.29 2.52 -6.69
N VAL A 53 -7.93 3.68 -6.55
CA VAL A 53 -7.27 4.97 -6.50
C VAL A 53 -7.09 5.41 -5.05
N SER A 54 -5.90 5.89 -4.73
CA SER A 54 -5.55 6.54 -3.46
C SER A 54 -5.12 7.99 -3.72
N SER A 55 -5.23 8.84 -2.71
CA SER A 55 -4.75 10.23 -2.76
C SER A 55 -3.66 10.46 -1.73
N TRP A 56 -2.58 11.12 -2.15
CA TRP A 56 -1.51 11.58 -1.29
C TRP A 56 -0.75 12.75 -1.94
N ASP A 57 -0.45 13.79 -1.17
CA ASP A 57 0.34 14.94 -1.58
C ASP A 57 -0.13 15.58 -2.92
N ASN A 58 -1.44 15.83 -3.02
CA ASN A 58 -2.11 16.39 -4.21
C ASN A 58 -1.94 15.56 -5.50
N LYS A 59 -1.64 14.28 -5.36
CA LYS A 59 -1.55 13.31 -6.46
C LYS A 59 -2.49 12.14 -6.21
N PHE A 60 -2.88 11.50 -7.30
CA PHE A 60 -3.71 10.30 -7.28
C PHE A 60 -2.92 9.13 -7.83
N TYR A 61 -2.99 8.01 -7.14
CA TYR A 61 -2.28 6.77 -7.46
C TYR A 61 -3.30 5.69 -7.76
N ASN A 62 -3.28 5.17 -8.97
CA ASN A 62 -4.18 4.13 -9.43
C ASN A 62 -3.44 2.78 -9.49
N HIS A 63 -3.71 1.91 -8.53
CA HIS A 63 -3.27 0.52 -8.54
C HIS A 63 -4.23 -0.29 -9.40
N THR A 64 -3.77 -0.84 -10.52
CA THR A 64 -4.64 -1.49 -11.50
C THR A 64 -3.96 -2.62 -12.26
N ASN A 65 -4.77 -3.61 -12.66
CA ASN A 65 -4.34 -4.66 -13.59
C ASN A 65 -4.63 -4.33 -15.07
N LYS A 66 -5.07 -3.12 -15.38
CA LYS A 66 -5.33 -2.72 -16.78
C LYS A 66 -4.05 -2.72 -17.60
N ASN A 67 -3.96 -3.60 -18.60
CA ASN A 67 -2.75 -3.86 -19.39
C ASN A 67 -1.53 -4.24 -18.52
N ALA A 68 -1.77 -4.98 -17.42
CA ALA A 68 -0.74 -5.38 -16.45
C ALA A 68 -1.27 -6.58 -15.63
N GLU A 69 -0.94 -7.80 -16.00
CA GLU A 69 -1.46 -9.02 -15.38
C GLU A 69 -1.28 -9.01 -13.85
N ASP A 70 -0.06 -8.69 -13.39
CA ASP A 70 0.34 -8.63 -11.98
C ASP A 70 0.31 -7.21 -11.41
N PHE A 71 -0.59 -6.37 -11.92
CA PHE A 71 -0.80 -4.98 -11.55
C PHE A 71 0.37 -4.03 -11.90
N LYS A 72 0.06 -2.77 -11.86
CA LYS A 72 0.94 -1.60 -11.94
C LYS A 72 0.35 -0.45 -11.13
N ILE A 73 1.11 0.63 -11.00
CA ILE A 73 0.61 1.85 -10.40
C ILE A 73 0.79 3.00 -11.38
N ASP A 74 -0.31 3.62 -11.74
CA ASP A 74 -0.31 4.86 -12.51
C ASP A 74 -0.54 6.05 -11.58
N ILE A 75 -0.09 7.25 -11.98
CA ILE A 75 -0.22 8.49 -11.23
C ILE A 75 -0.81 9.59 -12.09
N CYS A 76 -1.64 10.46 -11.51
CA CYS A 76 -2.08 11.70 -12.14
C CYS A 76 -2.23 12.83 -11.11
N ASP A 77 -2.29 14.06 -11.61
CA ASP A 77 -2.48 15.25 -10.77
C ASP A 77 -3.96 15.67 -10.64
N SER A 78 -4.86 15.08 -11.46
CA SER A 78 -6.28 15.42 -11.46
C SER A 78 -7.16 14.24 -11.89
N LEU A 79 -8.17 13.92 -11.08
CA LEU A 79 -9.19 12.92 -11.43
C LEU A 79 -10.17 13.41 -12.50
N GLU A 80 -10.26 14.70 -12.74
CA GLU A 80 -11.09 15.25 -13.82
C GLU A 80 -10.43 15.13 -15.18
N LYS A 81 -9.12 15.35 -15.26
CA LYS A 81 -8.33 15.23 -16.50
C LYS A 81 -7.92 13.80 -16.79
N GLN A 82 -7.65 13.01 -15.75
CA GLN A 82 -7.24 11.61 -15.83
C GLN A 82 -6.02 11.36 -16.74
N ASP A 83 -5.05 12.28 -16.72
CA ASP A 83 -3.79 12.14 -17.46
C ASP A 83 -2.86 11.16 -16.75
N TRP A 84 -3.27 9.90 -16.72
CA TRP A 84 -2.55 8.83 -16.04
C TRP A 84 -1.21 8.55 -16.70
N LYS A 85 -0.14 8.55 -15.91
CA LYS A 85 1.23 8.18 -16.29
C LYS A 85 1.69 7.02 -15.44
N THR A 86 2.48 6.13 -15.99
CA THR A 86 3.03 5.02 -15.22
C THR A 86 4.00 5.53 -14.16
N PHE A 87 3.71 5.21 -12.90
CA PHE A 87 4.55 5.49 -11.74
C PHE A 87 5.39 4.27 -11.36
N ILE A 88 4.75 3.10 -11.22
CA ILE A 88 5.40 1.82 -11.03
C ILE A 88 4.93 0.91 -12.18
N PRO A 89 5.81 0.54 -13.12
CA PRO A 89 5.45 -0.34 -14.22
C PRO A 89 5.15 -1.76 -13.73
N ALA A 90 4.34 -2.48 -14.51
CA ALA A 90 4.24 -3.92 -14.36
C ALA A 90 5.61 -4.59 -14.53
N LYS A 91 5.83 -5.66 -13.81
CA LYS A 91 7.04 -6.49 -13.86
C LYS A 91 6.63 -7.94 -14.10
N ASP A 92 7.36 -8.67 -14.92
CA ASP A 92 7.08 -10.06 -15.17
C ASP A 92 7.25 -10.89 -13.88
N GLU A 93 6.26 -11.73 -13.57
CA GLU A 93 6.23 -12.60 -12.38
C GLU A 93 6.36 -11.86 -11.03
N VAL A 94 5.96 -10.57 -11.00
CA VAL A 94 5.96 -9.77 -9.77
C VAL A 94 4.59 -9.14 -9.56
N LEU A 95 3.88 -9.61 -8.56
CA LEU A 95 2.63 -9.00 -8.12
C LEU A 95 2.94 -7.67 -7.43
N ILE A 96 2.54 -6.56 -8.05
CA ILE A 96 2.66 -5.23 -7.46
C ILE A 96 1.53 -5.03 -6.45
N GLY A 97 1.86 -4.80 -5.20
CA GLY A 97 0.91 -4.52 -4.11
C GLY A 97 0.52 -3.05 -4.00
N GLY A 98 -0.32 -2.76 -3.03
CA GLY A 98 -0.77 -1.41 -2.72
C GLY A 98 0.32 -0.51 -2.13
N LEU A 99 -0.03 0.77 -1.99
CA LEU A 99 0.84 1.80 -1.43
C LEU A 99 0.44 2.16 0.00
N THR A 100 1.43 2.41 0.81
CA THR A 100 1.30 3.06 2.13
C THR A 100 2.06 4.38 2.08
N PHE A 101 1.39 5.45 2.52
CA PHE A 101 1.93 6.80 2.44
C PHE A 101 2.30 7.35 3.81
N LEU A 102 3.45 8.00 3.89
CA LEU A 102 3.90 8.87 4.96
C LEU A 102 4.40 10.18 4.35
N LYS A 103 4.62 11.22 5.16
CA LYS A 103 5.00 12.56 4.68
C LYS A 103 6.10 12.53 3.62
N ASN A 104 7.19 11.83 3.89
CA ASN A 104 8.37 11.80 3.03
C ASN A 104 8.57 10.44 2.33
N TRP A 105 7.63 9.49 2.50
CA TRP A 105 7.85 8.12 2.11
C TRP A 105 6.64 7.47 1.47
N ILE A 106 6.89 6.64 0.46
CA ILE A 106 5.93 5.70 -0.10
C ILE A 106 6.49 4.30 0.12
N ILE A 107 5.70 3.44 0.76
CA ILE A 107 6.05 2.04 0.96
C ILE A 107 5.15 1.20 0.04
N ARG A 108 5.75 0.28 -0.70
CA ARG A 108 5.09 -0.63 -1.63
C ARG A 108 5.41 -2.08 -1.27
N GLY A 109 4.40 -2.95 -1.29
CA GLY A 109 4.58 -4.40 -1.28
C GLY A 109 4.80 -4.94 -2.69
N GLU A 110 5.63 -5.95 -2.84
CA GLU A 110 5.75 -6.79 -4.04
C GLU A 110 5.82 -8.25 -3.63
N THR A 111 5.24 -9.16 -4.43
CA THR A 111 5.39 -10.60 -4.23
C THR A 111 6.00 -11.21 -5.48
N SER A 112 7.12 -11.92 -5.34
CA SER A 112 7.80 -12.62 -6.43
C SER A 112 8.37 -13.94 -5.93
N GLY A 113 8.20 -15.02 -6.71
CA GLY A 113 8.65 -16.35 -6.29
C GLY A 113 8.03 -16.80 -4.94
N ALA A 114 6.79 -16.42 -4.66
CA ALA A 114 6.07 -16.65 -3.40
C ALA A 114 6.72 -15.97 -2.16
N LEU A 115 7.60 -14.99 -2.36
CA LEU A 115 8.20 -14.20 -1.28
C LEU A 115 7.73 -12.75 -1.37
N ASP A 116 7.24 -12.25 -0.24
CA ASP A 116 6.85 -10.86 -0.10
C ASP A 116 8.06 -9.99 0.19
N LYS A 117 8.07 -8.80 -0.39
CA LYS A 117 9.09 -7.77 -0.22
C LYS A 117 8.45 -6.41 0.01
N LEU A 118 9.14 -5.54 0.71
CA LEU A 118 8.76 -4.15 0.86
C LEU A 118 9.80 -3.26 0.20
N PHE A 119 9.33 -2.28 -0.56
CA PHE A 119 10.15 -1.23 -1.16
C PHE A 119 9.78 0.11 -0.56
N VAL A 120 10.77 0.91 -0.24
CA VAL A 120 10.61 2.24 0.34
C VAL A 120 11.18 3.26 -0.62
N LYS A 121 10.35 4.23 -0.98
CA LYS A 121 10.72 5.35 -1.82
C LYS A 121 10.69 6.65 -1.02
N ASN A 122 11.79 7.37 -1.00
CA ASN A 122 11.82 8.74 -0.49
C ASN A 122 11.27 9.70 -1.55
N ILE A 123 10.22 10.46 -1.19
CA ILE A 123 9.51 11.34 -2.13
C ILE A 123 10.40 12.49 -2.60
N SER A 124 11.20 13.06 -1.69
CA SER A 124 12.04 14.24 -1.98
C SER A 124 13.24 13.92 -2.85
N THR A 125 13.91 12.79 -2.59
CA THR A 125 15.12 12.38 -3.33
C THR A 125 14.81 11.48 -4.50
N ASN A 126 13.59 10.95 -4.58
CA ASN A 126 13.15 9.95 -5.55
C ASN A 126 13.95 8.62 -5.51
N LEU A 127 14.75 8.41 -4.46
CA LEU A 127 15.48 7.17 -4.25
C LEU A 127 14.54 6.09 -3.72
N GLU A 128 14.69 4.88 -4.24
CA GLU A 128 13.94 3.69 -3.83
C GLU A 128 14.90 2.57 -3.46
N GLU A 129 14.61 1.87 -2.38
CA GLU A 129 15.36 0.70 -1.94
C GLU A 129 14.44 -0.40 -1.41
N GLU A 130 14.89 -1.66 -1.45
CA GLU A 130 14.24 -2.76 -0.75
C GLU A 130 14.44 -2.59 0.77
N LEU A 131 13.37 -2.68 1.54
CA LEU A 131 13.40 -2.61 2.99
C LEU A 131 13.76 -3.98 3.57
N ILE A 132 15.04 -4.22 3.79
CA ILE A 132 15.56 -5.44 4.41
C ILE A 132 15.76 -5.17 5.90
N PHE A 133 15.03 -5.86 6.76
CA PHE A 133 15.09 -5.68 8.22
C PHE A 133 15.29 -6.99 9.00
N SER A 134 15.64 -8.06 8.29
CA SER A 134 15.99 -9.37 8.86
C SER A 134 17.13 -10.01 8.06
N ASP A 135 17.94 -10.81 8.75
CA ASP A 135 18.99 -11.64 8.13
C ASP A 135 18.45 -12.98 7.58
N GLU A 136 17.20 -13.31 7.90
CA GLU A 136 16.54 -14.50 7.38
C GLU A 136 16.17 -14.33 5.90
N LYS A 137 16.46 -15.34 5.08
CA LYS A 137 16.18 -15.30 3.63
C LYS A 137 14.71 -15.43 3.29
N VAL A 138 13.94 -16.10 4.15
CA VAL A 138 12.51 -16.37 3.95
C VAL A 138 11.75 -15.85 5.15
N TYR A 139 11.00 -14.81 4.97
CA TYR A 139 10.12 -14.22 5.98
C TYR A 139 8.95 -13.49 5.31
N VAL A 140 7.90 -13.27 6.05
CA VAL A 140 6.72 -12.50 5.63
C VAL A 140 6.79 -11.11 6.26
N PRO A 141 7.11 -10.07 5.49
CA PRO A 141 7.06 -8.69 5.97
C PRO A 141 5.65 -8.13 5.85
N GLY A 142 5.31 -7.20 6.72
CA GLY A 142 4.05 -6.45 6.63
C GLY A 142 4.21 -5.04 7.16
N VAL A 143 3.44 -4.10 6.62
CA VAL A 143 3.36 -2.73 7.14
C VAL A 143 2.07 -2.58 7.92
N THR A 144 2.18 -2.18 9.18
CA THR A 144 1.05 -1.85 10.03
C THR A 144 1.19 -0.40 10.47
N LEU A 145 0.21 0.42 10.12
CA LEU A 145 0.14 1.79 10.62
C LEU A 145 -0.83 1.83 11.79
N THR A 146 -0.31 1.98 12.97
CA THR A 146 -1.11 2.02 14.21
C THR A 146 -1.61 3.43 14.53
N GLN A 147 -1.08 4.45 13.87
CA GLN A 147 -1.43 5.84 14.07
C GLN A 147 -2.01 6.48 12.81
N LYS A 148 -2.93 7.43 13.00
CA LYS A 148 -3.51 8.21 11.90
C LYS A 148 -2.54 9.25 11.35
N ASP A 149 -1.66 9.77 12.21
CA ASP A 149 -0.67 10.76 11.83
C ASP A 149 0.34 10.15 10.85
N ARG A 150 0.41 10.76 9.67
CA ARG A 150 1.32 10.38 8.59
C ARG A 150 2.57 11.26 8.54
N ASP A 151 2.63 12.31 9.38
CA ASP A 151 3.79 13.21 9.49
C ASP A 151 4.87 12.57 10.38
N THR A 152 5.39 11.44 9.93
CA THR A 152 6.38 10.65 10.66
C THR A 152 7.29 9.90 9.71
N ASP A 153 8.50 9.59 10.17
CA ASP A 153 9.42 8.64 9.55
C ASP A 153 9.31 7.23 10.16
N GLU A 154 8.42 7.03 11.15
CA GLU A 154 8.27 5.79 11.87
C GLU A 154 7.11 4.95 11.34
N VAL A 155 7.38 3.66 11.17
CA VAL A 155 6.39 2.65 10.78
C VAL A 155 6.47 1.45 11.69
N TYR A 156 5.36 0.72 11.79
CA TYR A 156 5.36 -0.59 12.42
C TYR A 156 5.43 -1.66 11.36
N LEU A 157 6.44 -2.52 11.46
CA LEU A 157 6.68 -3.63 10.56
C LEU A 157 6.32 -4.94 11.24
N GLY A 158 5.39 -5.68 10.65
CA GLY A 158 5.12 -7.06 11.01
C GLY A 158 6.20 -7.96 10.41
N TYR A 159 6.52 -9.01 11.13
CA TYR A 159 7.52 -10.01 10.75
C TYR A 159 7.11 -11.39 11.23
N SER A 160 7.23 -12.39 10.39
CA SER A 160 7.20 -13.80 10.80
C SER A 160 8.02 -14.64 9.82
N SER A 161 8.56 -15.75 10.31
CA SER A 161 9.25 -16.71 9.48
C SER A 161 9.00 -18.15 9.97
N PRO A 162 9.41 -19.18 9.24
CA PRO A 162 9.34 -20.56 9.73
C PRO A 162 10.12 -20.80 11.04
N LYS A 163 11.14 -19.98 11.32
CA LYS A 163 11.98 -20.07 12.51
C LYS A 163 11.65 -19.06 13.61
N THR A 164 10.90 -18.02 13.28
CA THR A 164 10.68 -16.89 14.19
C THR A 164 9.19 -16.62 14.34
N PRO A 165 8.67 -16.63 15.58
CA PRO A 165 7.29 -16.24 15.87
C PRO A 165 6.98 -14.83 15.38
N SER A 166 5.69 -14.52 15.22
CA SER A 166 5.27 -13.19 14.79
C SER A 166 5.81 -12.10 15.69
N ARG A 167 6.38 -11.07 15.08
CA ARG A 167 6.97 -9.89 15.73
C ARG A 167 6.42 -8.62 15.14
N VAL A 168 6.41 -7.58 15.94
CA VAL A 168 6.16 -6.21 15.47
C VAL A 168 7.37 -5.37 15.86
N TYR A 169 7.93 -4.73 14.86
CA TYR A 169 9.02 -3.78 15.02
C TYR A 169 8.54 -2.36 14.77
N LYS A 170 9.00 -1.43 15.59
CA LYS A 170 9.00 -0.01 15.28
C LYS A 170 10.26 0.28 14.48
N TYR A 171 10.10 0.82 13.28
CA TYR A 171 11.21 1.06 12.35
C TYR A 171 11.21 2.52 11.92
N ASN A 172 12.36 3.17 11.96
CA ASN A 172 12.53 4.53 11.47
C ASN A 172 13.17 4.51 10.08
N LEU A 173 12.46 5.02 9.08
CA LEU A 173 12.86 5.00 7.67
C LEU A 173 14.05 5.90 7.35
N SER A 174 14.24 6.99 8.13
CA SER A 174 15.34 7.93 7.91
C SER A 174 16.70 7.41 8.40
N ASN A 175 16.73 6.86 9.61
CA ASN A 175 17.98 6.41 10.25
C ASN A 175 18.13 4.90 10.33
N LYS A 176 17.13 4.14 9.82
CA LYS A 176 17.09 2.67 9.77
C LYS A 176 17.16 1.99 11.14
N SER A 177 16.85 2.71 12.22
CA SER A 177 16.78 2.11 13.56
C SER A 177 15.55 1.21 13.69
N LYS A 178 15.71 0.12 14.43
CA LYS A 178 14.68 -0.92 14.63
C LYS A 178 14.57 -1.27 16.11
N GLU A 179 13.36 -1.24 16.65
CA GLU A 179 13.02 -1.61 18.00
C GLU A 179 11.96 -2.73 17.99
N LEU A 180 12.17 -3.80 18.75
CA LEU A 180 11.16 -4.85 18.93
C LEU A 180 10.08 -4.35 19.89
N VAL A 181 8.85 -4.21 19.43
CA VAL A 181 7.72 -3.74 20.22
C VAL A 181 6.93 -4.92 20.80
N LYS A 182 6.78 -5.99 20.01
CA LYS A 182 6.00 -7.16 20.39
C LYS A 182 6.53 -8.41 19.74
N GLU A 183 6.57 -9.51 20.51
CA GLU A 183 6.79 -10.87 20.00
C GLU A 183 5.63 -11.75 20.45
N GLN A 184 5.18 -12.63 19.61
CA GLN A 184 4.15 -13.64 19.94
C GLN A 184 4.74 -14.63 20.96
N GLU A 185 4.05 -14.81 22.08
CA GLU A 185 4.38 -15.84 23.04
C GLU A 185 3.97 -17.22 22.54
N ILE A 186 4.84 -18.20 22.70
CA ILE A 186 4.58 -19.62 22.41
C ILE A 186 4.55 -20.35 23.75
N PRO A 187 3.36 -20.71 24.28
CA PRO A 187 3.23 -21.29 25.64
C PRO A 187 3.99 -22.60 25.82
N SER A 188 4.15 -23.39 24.75
CA SER A 188 4.92 -24.66 24.78
C SER A 188 6.43 -24.48 24.65
N GLY A 189 6.89 -23.22 24.57
CA GLY A 189 8.27 -22.90 24.23
C GLY A 189 8.50 -22.90 22.73
N HIS A 190 9.56 -22.21 22.30
CA HIS A 190 10.00 -22.15 20.91
C HIS A 190 11.52 -22.22 20.88
N ASN A 191 12.06 -23.23 20.18
CA ASN A 191 13.50 -23.32 19.93
C ASN A 191 13.82 -22.50 18.67
N LYS A 192 14.79 -21.58 18.79
CA LYS A 192 15.23 -20.70 17.68
C LYS A 192 16.41 -21.28 16.89
N ASP A 193 16.92 -22.44 17.28
CA ASP A 193 18.10 -23.08 16.67
C ASP A 193 17.72 -24.02 15.53
#